data_df45c8bd31911998de672729e7c8e4c5
#
_entry.id   df45c8bd31911998de672729e7c8e4c5
#
_cell.length_a   1.000
_cell.length_b   1.000
_cell.length_c   1.000
_cell.angle_alpha   90.00
_cell.angle_beta   90.00
_cell.angle_gamma   90.00
#
_symmetry.space_group_name_H-M   'P 1'
#
loop_
_entity.id
_entity.type
_entity.pdbx_description
1 polymer ?
#
loop_
_entity_poly.entity_id
_entity_poly.type
_entity_poly.pdbx_seq_one_letter_code
_entity_poly.pdbx_strand_id
1 'polypeptide(L)'
;MSKKNRRTPLLLRVFFALMGAGLAIFSWWGWVPARISTPQCQCVQNGAWISVDWTSQPVDEVEIERLAVNMARYEIRSLFPFTTYLREDGSFSSTYDHADEFVAAFRQTGSEQSLLAWIGIPLTNEGTLGIDGTVDLSDESTRQKIVALAVELTEDVGFDGVHLDAETVRSGDESFLLLLEEVKTGIGDRTLSVAGSYWLPQIVNSLPVLERFKWDSEYYGEVAERVDQIATMTYDSGMPLAPLYRLWLREQVRGIGHSLTNSDVELLIGISVARENTFTHRPWAENLRNGLAGVCGGFERYPESAGVVDGIAIYAAWETNEADWSLWESWSGSNR
;
A
#
# COMPACT_ATOMS: atom_id res chain seq x y z
N MET A 1 -22.17 38.28 -52.35
CA MET A 1 -21.38 37.27 -51.61
C MET A 1 -21.46 37.54 -50.10
N SER A 2 -22.33 36.83 -49.39
CA SER A 2 -22.53 37.00 -47.95
C SER A 2 -21.50 36.19 -47.16
N LYS A 3 -20.65 36.86 -46.37
CA LYS A 3 -19.71 36.21 -45.42
C LYS A 3 -20.53 35.66 -44.22
N LYS A 4 -20.80 34.36 -44.23
CA LYS A 4 -21.42 33.65 -43.12
C LYS A 4 -20.44 33.60 -41.96
N ASN A 5 -20.57 34.49 -41.00
CA ASN A 5 -19.80 34.48 -39.74
C ASN A 5 -20.14 33.20 -38.94
N ARG A 6 -19.34 32.18 -39.08
CA ARG A 6 -19.44 30.94 -38.24
C ARG A 6 -18.99 31.30 -36.83
N ARG A 7 -19.87 31.73 -35.97
CA ARG A 7 -19.60 31.83 -34.52
C ARG A 7 -19.46 30.43 -33.96
N THR A 8 -18.28 30.11 -33.46
CA THR A 8 -18.04 28.87 -32.73
C THR A 8 -19.07 28.77 -31.59
N PRO A 9 -19.80 27.66 -31.44
CA PRO A 9 -20.80 27.52 -30.39
C PRO A 9 -20.19 27.76 -29.01
N LEU A 10 -20.90 28.39 -28.12
CA LEU A 10 -20.48 28.78 -26.78
C LEU A 10 -19.90 27.58 -26.01
N LEU A 11 -20.50 26.40 -26.12
CA LEU A 11 -20.05 25.14 -25.53
C LEU A 11 -18.62 24.76 -25.97
N LEU A 12 -18.27 24.96 -27.23
CA LEU A 12 -16.93 24.66 -27.73
C LEU A 12 -15.87 25.63 -27.14
N ARG A 13 -16.23 26.89 -26.95
CA ARG A 13 -15.36 27.89 -26.30
C ARG A 13 -15.14 27.58 -24.81
N VAL A 14 -16.21 27.19 -24.12
CA VAL A 14 -16.14 26.77 -22.72
C VAL A 14 -15.27 25.50 -22.57
N PHE A 15 -15.45 24.53 -23.48
CA PHE A 15 -14.64 23.32 -23.51
C PHE A 15 -13.14 23.62 -23.70
N PHE A 16 -12.80 24.45 -24.68
CA PHE A 16 -11.39 24.84 -24.89
C PHE A 16 -10.83 25.72 -23.76
N ALA A 17 -11.64 26.54 -23.13
CA ALA A 17 -11.23 27.32 -21.96
C ALA A 17 -10.96 26.42 -20.75
N LEU A 18 -11.81 25.43 -20.50
CA LEU A 18 -11.61 24.44 -19.43
C LEU A 18 -10.40 23.53 -19.70
N MET A 19 -10.22 23.11 -20.94
CA MET A 19 -9.05 22.33 -21.35
C MET A 19 -7.75 23.16 -21.26
N GLY A 20 -7.77 24.43 -21.65
CA GLY A 20 -6.65 25.34 -21.48
C GLY A 20 -6.32 25.65 -20.02
N ALA A 21 -7.34 25.83 -19.17
CA ALA A 21 -7.20 25.98 -17.74
C ALA A 21 -6.64 24.71 -17.09
N GLY A 22 -7.12 23.53 -17.49
CA GLY A 22 -6.60 22.23 -17.05
C GLY A 22 -5.14 22.04 -17.43
N LEU A 23 -4.74 22.38 -18.65
CA LEU A 23 -3.34 22.34 -19.12
C LEU A 23 -2.48 23.38 -18.39
N ALA A 24 -2.98 24.58 -18.11
CA ALA A 24 -2.27 25.60 -17.36
C ALA A 24 -2.09 25.19 -15.89
N ILE A 25 -3.10 24.61 -15.26
CA ILE A 25 -3.03 24.04 -13.90
C ILE A 25 -2.03 22.88 -13.89
N PHE A 26 -2.10 21.98 -14.86
CA PHE A 26 -1.15 20.88 -15.01
C PHE A 26 0.30 21.37 -15.19
N SER A 27 0.51 22.43 -15.97
CA SER A 27 1.82 23.05 -16.15
C SER A 27 2.29 23.82 -14.91
N TRP A 28 1.37 24.44 -14.17
CA TRP A 28 1.66 25.20 -12.94
C TRP A 28 1.94 24.29 -11.74
N TRP A 29 1.20 23.19 -11.61
CA TRP A 29 1.43 22.19 -10.55
C TRP A 29 2.69 21.37 -10.77
N GLY A 30 3.32 21.60 -11.86
CA GLY A 30 4.69 21.21 -12.12
C GLY A 30 4.84 19.75 -12.49
N TRP A 31 5.45 19.56 -13.57
CA TRP A 31 6.05 18.31 -13.99
C TRP A 31 6.88 17.73 -12.84
N VAL A 32 6.42 16.65 -12.22
CA VAL A 32 7.21 15.98 -11.17
C VAL A 32 8.44 15.38 -11.87
N PRO A 33 9.65 15.86 -11.58
CA PRO A 33 10.85 15.34 -12.23
C PRO A 33 11.04 13.88 -11.87
N ALA A 34 11.56 13.09 -12.80
CA ALA A 34 11.86 11.67 -12.57
C ALA A 34 13.21 11.51 -11.81
N ARG A 35 13.44 12.34 -10.79
CA ARG A 35 14.60 12.21 -9.91
C ARG A 35 14.27 11.22 -8.81
N ILE A 36 15.14 10.25 -8.59
CA ILE A 36 14.97 9.20 -7.59
C ILE A 36 16.09 9.16 -6.55
N SER A 37 17.09 10.02 -6.70
CA SER A 37 18.21 10.07 -5.77
C SER A 37 18.42 11.50 -5.29
N THR A 38 17.78 11.85 -4.18
CA THR A 38 18.11 13.04 -3.41
C THR A 38 18.41 12.60 -1.98
N PRO A 39 19.27 13.33 -1.24
CA PRO A 39 19.53 13.00 0.17
C PRO A 39 18.27 12.98 1.04
N GLN A 40 17.22 13.68 0.61
CA GLN A 40 15.93 13.74 1.31
C GLN A 40 15.01 12.55 1.02
N CYS A 41 15.35 11.69 0.07
CA CYS A 41 14.51 10.57 -0.34
C CYS A 41 15.08 9.22 0.11
N GLN A 42 15.73 9.18 1.26
CA GLN A 42 16.21 7.92 1.86
C GLN A 42 15.29 7.53 3.00
N CYS A 43 14.70 6.35 2.88
CA CYS A 43 13.91 5.72 3.92
C CYS A 43 14.68 4.54 4.51
N VAL A 44 14.42 4.23 5.77
CA VAL A 44 15.18 3.20 6.50
C VAL A 44 14.32 2.01 6.95
N GLN A 45 13.00 2.17 6.97
CA GLN A 45 12.03 1.14 7.37
C GLN A 45 11.25 0.61 6.17
N ASN A 46 11.96 0.10 5.16
CA ASN A 46 11.30 -0.37 3.96
C ASN A 46 10.64 -1.74 4.16
N GLY A 47 9.55 -1.98 3.43
CA GLY A 47 8.80 -3.24 3.45
C GLY A 47 8.66 -3.89 2.09
N ALA A 48 8.25 -5.16 2.08
CA ALA A 48 7.92 -5.88 0.85
C ALA A 48 6.87 -6.95 1.09
N TRP A 49 5.85 -6.97 0.24
CA TRP A 49 4.95 -8.12 0.12
C TRP A 49 5.63 -9.26 -0.63
N ILE A 50 5.63 -10.44 -0.03
CA ILE A 50 6.26 -11.65 -0.60
C ILE A 50 5.24 -12.75 -0.86
N SER A 51 5.57 -13.66 -1.81
CA SER A 51 4.66 -14.66 -2.36
C SER A 51 4.11 -15.62 -1.31
N VAL A 52 2.90 -16.14 -1.59
CA VAL A 52 2.28 -17.26 -0.88
C VAL A 52 3.12 -18.53 -0.89
N ASP A 53 4.03 -18.69 -1.85
CA ASP A 53 4.86 -19.90 -1.95
C ASP A 53 5.71 -20.12 -0.70
N TRP A 54 6.09 -19.06 0.01
CA TRP A 54 6.89 -19.15 1.23
C TRP A 54 6.17 -19.85 2.40
N THR A 55 4.85 -19.75 2.45
CA THR A 55 4.03 -20.31 3.53
C THR A 55 3.26 -21.56 3.12
N SER A 56 3.05 -21.77 1.81
CA SER A 56 2.23 -22.84 1.26
C SER A 56 3.01 -24.01 0.67
N GLN A 57 4.32 -23.85 0.45
CA GLN A 57 5.18 -24.86 -0.14
C GLN A 57 6.19 -25.39 0.91
N PRO A 58 6.65 -26.66 0.76
CA PRO A 58 7.73 -27.18 1.58
C PRO A 58 8.98 -26.28 1.54
N VAL A 59 9.59 -26.10 2.67
CA VAL A 59 10.72 -25.20 2.87
C VAL A 59 11.98 -25.65 2.12
N ASP A 60 12.57 -24.73 1.35
CA ASP A 60 13.94 -24.85 0.83
C ASP A 60 14.86 -23.88 1.61
N GLU A 61 15.69 -24.42 2.49
CA GLU A 61 16.57 -23.62 3.35
C GLU A 61 17.52 -22.71 2.55
N VAL A 62 17.98 -23.15 1.37
CA VAL A 62 18.88 -22.36 0.50
C VAL A 62 18.15 -21.15 -0.07
N GLU A 63 16.90 -21.34 -0.48
CA GLU A 63 16.06 -20.26 -0.99
C GLU A 63 15.71 -19.26 0.12
N ILE A 64 15.45 -19.73 1.34
CA ILE A 64 15.18 -18.88 2.51
C ILE A 64 16.42 -18.08 2.90
N GLU A 65 17.61 -18.68 2.94
CA GLU A 65 18.85 -17.96 3.19
C GLU A 65 19.07 -16.88 2.12
N ARG A 66 18.81 -17.20 0.85
CA ARG A 66 18.89 -16.24 -0.25
C ARG A 66 17.88 -15.11 -0.11
N LEU A 67 16.65 -15.40 0.29
CA LEU A 67 15.64 -14.38 0.59
C LEU A 67 16.13 -13.44 1.68
N ALA A 68 16.54 -13.97 2.82
CA ALA A 68 16.99 -13.19 3.96
C ALA A 68 18.18 -12.28 3.61
N VAL A 69 19.20 -12.83 2.95
CA VAL A 69 20.37 -12.07 2.49
C VAL A 69 20.00 -10.97 1.50
N ASN A 70 19.15 -11.26 0.53
CA ASN A 70 18.73 -10.28 -0.45
C ASN A 70 17.90 -9.16 0.19
N MET A 71 16.93 -9.48 1.05
CA MET A 71 16.11 -8.49 1.70
C MET A 71 16.93 -7.60 2.65
N ALA A 72 17.91 -8.18 3.36
CA ALA A 72 18.86 -7.39 4.13
C ALA A 72 19.71 -6.46 3.26
N ARG A 73 20.23 -6.95 2.14
CA ARG A 73 20.98 -6.17 1.15
C ARG A 73 20.16 -5.01 0.59
N TYR A 74 18.87 -5.20 0.36
CA TYR A 74 17.95 -4.18 -0.17
C TYR A 74 17.38 -3.27 0.92
N GLU A 75 17.86 -3.39 2.17
CA GLU A 75 17.36 -2.59 3.30
C GLU A 75 15.85 -2.73 3.52
N ILE A 76 15.31 -3.91 3.24
CA ILE A 76 13.93 -4.28 3.58
C ILE A 76 13.92 -4.74 5.03
N ARG A 77 13.06 -4.13 5.85
CA ARG A 77 12.94 -4.41 7.29
C ARG A 77 11.70 -5.23 7.62
N SER A 78 10.60 -4.98 6.94
CA SER A 78 9.33 -5.69 7.13
C SER A 78 8.99 -6.54 5.92
N LEU A 79 8.75 -7.82 6.13
CA LEU A 79 8.28 -8.75 5.11
C LEU A 79 6.84 -9.14 5.42
N PHE A 80 5.99 -9.06 4.41
CA PHE A 80 4.58 -9.45 4.47
C PHE A 80 4.37 -10.72 3.63
N PRO A 81 4.70 -11.93 4.15
CA PRO A 81 4.41 -13.18 3.45
C PRO A 81 2.90 -13.39 3.38
N PHE A 82 2.38 -13.57 2.16
CA PHE A 82 0.96 -13.91 2.03
C PHE A 82 0.69 -15.24 2.71
N THR A 83 -0.10 -15.20 3.76
CA THR A 83 -0.31 -16.36 4.64
C THR A 83 -1.64 -17.02 4.34
N THR A 84 -2.73 -16.24 4.39
CA THR A 84 -4.08 -16.78 4.17
C THR A 84 -5.07 -15.67 3.83
N TYR A 85 -6.29 -16.08 3.46
CA TYR A 85 -7.43 -15.16 3.34
C TYR A 85 -8.69 -15.82 3.89
N LEU A 86 -9.62 -14.99 4.37
CA LEU A 86 -10.92 -15.44 4.86
C LEU A 86 -11.88 -15.70 3.69
N ARG A 87 -12.45 -16.90 3.63
CA ARG A 87 -13.39 -17.33 2.61
C ARG A 87 -14.83 -16.99 2.99
N GLU A 88 -15.73 -17.07 2.02
CA GLU A 88 -17.18 -16.87 2.18
C GLU A 88 -17.81 -17.77 3.25
N ASP A 89 -17.34 -19.00 3.38
CA ASP A 89 -17.84 -19.97 4.38
C ASP A 89 -17.30 -19.70 5.80
N GLY A 90 -16.51 -18.65 5.96
CA GLY A 90 -15.89 -18.26 7.23
C GLY A 90 -14.72 -19.13 7.64
N SER A 91 -14.17 -19.95 6.73
CA SER A 91 -12.90 -20.65 6.89
C SER A 91 -11.75 -19.85 6.32
N PHE A 92 -10.54 -20.08 6.81
CA PHE A 92 -9.33 -19.56 6.18
C PHE A 92 -8.82 -20.48 5.09
N SER A 93 -8.14 -19.94 4.08
CA SER A 93 -7.49 -20.75 3.05
C SER A 93 -6.34 -21.56 3.66
N SER A 94 -6.17 -22.81 3.23
CA SER A 94 -5.04 -23.66 3.65
C SER A 94 -3.78 -23.33 2.85
N THR A 95 -3.32 -22.07 2.93
CA THR A 95 -2.15 -21.59 2.22
C THR A 95 -0.96 -21.31 3.14
N TYR A 96 -1.03 -21.82 4.38
CA TYR A 96 0.01 -21.62 5.38
C TYR A 96 0.42 -22.92 6.08
N ASP A 97 0.24 -24.05 5.42
CA ASP A 97 0.56 -25.38 5.97
C ASP A 97 2.06 -25.58 6.29
N HIS A 98 2.95 -24.72 5.73
CA HIS A 98 4.39 -24.71 5.95
C HIS A 98 4.90 -23.41 6.59
N ALA A 99 4.00 -22.59 7.15
CA ALA A 99 4.37 -21.29 7.70
C ALA A 99 5.30 -21.38 8.91
N ASP A 100 5.09 -22.38 9.79
CA ASP A 100 5.95 -22.64 10.95
C ASP A 100 7.37 -23.07 10.54
N GLU A 101 7.48 -23.95 9.53
CA GLU A 101 8.76 -24.36 8.94
C GLU A 101 9.49 -23.16 8.31
N PHE A 102 8.76 -22.32 7.57
CA PHE A 102 9.29 -21.10 6.96
C PHE A 102 9.82 -20.13 8.01
N VAL A 103 9.01 -19.79 9.02
CA VAL A 103 9.41 -18.87 10.09
C VAL A 103 10.63 -19.41 10.83
N ALA A 104 10.63 -20.71 11.21
CA ALA A 104 11.75 -21.35 11.89
C ALA A 104 13.03 -21.30 11.06
N ALA A 105 12.99 -21.65 9.78
CA ALA A 105 14.13 -21.61 8.88
C ALA A 105 14.63 -20.18 8.64
N PHE A 106 13.73 -19.22 8.49
CA PHE A 106 14.09 -17.80 8.33
C PHE A 106 14.84 -17.28 9.58
N ARG A 107 14.39 -17.63 10.79
CA ARG A 107 15.09 -17.27 12.04
C ARG A 107 16.48 -17.89 12.15
N GLN A 108 16.67 -19.10 11.63
CA GLN A 108 17.98 -19.76 11.61
C GLN A 108 19.02 -19.03 10.74
N THR A 109 18.60 -18.21 9.77
CA THR A 109 19.53 -17.37 9.00
C THR A 109 20.16 -16.25 9.83
N GLY A 110 19.63 -15.95 11.02
CA GLY A 110 20.06 -14.83 11.86
C GLY A 110 19.60 -13.47 11.34
N SER A 111 18.63 -13.45 10.44
CA SER A 111 18.06 -12.23 9.87
C SER A 111 17.27 -11.44 10.90
N GLU A 112 17.40 -10.11 10.85
CA GLU A 112 16.72 -9.17 11.75
C GLU A 112 15.39 -8.61 11.15
N GLN A 113 15.01 -9.05 9.95
CA GLN A 113 13.74 -8.62 9.35
C GLN A 113 12.54 -9.15 10.15
N SER A 114 11.52 -8.28 10.28
CA SER A 114 10.23 -8.68 10.83
C SER A 114 9.42 -9.44 9.79
N LEU A 115 8.86 -10.58 10.20
CA LEU A 115 7.90 -11.35 9.42
C LEU A 115 6.49 -11.05 9.95
N LEU A 116 5.66 -10.37 9.17
CA LEU A 116 4.28 -10.04 9.52
C LEU A 116 3.34 -10.86 8.63
N ALA A 117 2.60 -11.81 9.22
CA ALA A 117 1.72 -12.69 8.48
C ALA A 117 0.63 -11.90 7.75
N TRP A 118 0.62 -11.91 6.43
CA TRP A 118 -0.37 -11.19 5.64
C TRP A 118 -1.67 -11.99 5.56
N ILE A 119 -2.75 -11.43 6.11
CA ILE A 119 -4.09 -11.99 6.17
C ILE A 119 -5.02 -11.17 5.28
N GLY A 120 -5.49 -11.75 4.18
CA GLY A 120 -6.47 -11.13 3.30
C GLY A 120 -7.90 -11.23 3.86
N ILE A 121 -8.62 -10.12 3.88
CA ILE A 121 -9.99 -10.02 4.38
C ILE A 121 -10.85 -9.35 3.30
N PRO A 122 -11.44 -10.13 2.36
CA PRO A 122 -12.25 -9.58 1.27
C PRO A 122 -13.62 -9.13 1.79
N LEU A 123 -13.78 -7.84 2.04
CA LEU A 123 -14.98 -7.27 2.65
C LEU A 123 -16.17 -7.20 1.68
N THR A 124 -17.37 -7.41 2.23
CA THR A 124 -18.62 -7.14 1.49
C THR A 124 -18.78 -5.64 1.27
N ASN A 125 -18.96 -5.25 0.02
CA ASN A 125 -19.27 -3.89 -0.35
C ASN A 125 -20.55 -3.88 -1.20
N GLU A 126 -21.71 -3.68 -0.59
CA GLU A 126 -22.98 -3.65 -1.31
C GLU A 126 -22.92 -2.71 -2.52
N GLY A 127 -23.01 -3.28 -3.71
CA GLY A 127 -23.33 -2.59 -4.95
C GLY A 127 -22.20 -1.87 -5.67
N THR A 128 -20.97 -2.38 -5.72
CA THR A 128 -19.88 -1.75 -6.49
C THR A 128 -19.16 -2.69 -7.43
N LEU A 129 -19.39 -2.55 -8.75
CA LEU A 129 -18.52 -2.96 -9.87
C LEU A 129 -17.87 -4.36 -9.80
N GLY A 130 -18.48 -5.34 -9.08
CA GLY A 130 -18.00 -6.73 -9.09
C GLY A 130 -16.72 -7.01 -8.31
N ILE A 131 -16.34 -6.13 -7.38
CA ILE A 131 -15.24 -6.31 -6.43
C ILE A 131 -15.85 -6.49 -5.03
N ASP A 132 -16.89 -7.31 -4.93
CA ASP A 132 -17.54 -7.58 -3.65
C ASP A 132 -16.88 -8.82 -3.04
N GLY A 133 -16.15 -8.63 -1.94
CA GLY A 133 -15.84 -9.72 -1.02
C GLY A 133 -17.08 -10.22 -0.29
N THR A 134 -16.89 -11.15 0.61
CA THR A 134 -17.98 -11.84 1.30
C THR A 134 -17.94 -11.70 2.81
N VAL A 135 -16.93 -11.00 3.33
CA VAL A 135 -16.68 -10.86 4.77
C VAL A 135 -17.42 -9.65 5.35
N ASP A 136 -18.22 -9.87 6.38
CA ASP A 136 -18.89 -8.81 7.15
C ASP A 136 -18.23 -8.67 8.53
N LEU A 137 -17.54 -7.55 8.75
CA LEU A 137 -16.89 -7.25 10.04
C LEU A 137 -17.86 -6.75 11.12
N SER A 138 -19.12 -6.45 10.79
CA SER A 138 -20.12 -6.16 11.81
C SER A 138 -20.50 -7.40 12.64
N ASP A 139 -20.28 -8.62 12.07
CA ASP A 139 -20.45 -9.88 12.78
C ASP A 139 -19.27 -10.14 13.74
N GLU A 140 -19.56 -10.14 15.03
CA GLU A 140 -18.60 -10.41 16.11
C GLU A 140 -17.91 -11.77 15.92
N SER A 141 -18.66 -12.80 15.47
CA SER A 141 -18.10 -14.14 15.30
C SER A 141 -17.03 -14.17 14.20
N THR A 142 -17.20 -13.37 13.17
CA THR A 142 -16.23 -13.17 12.10
C THR A 142 -14.96 -12.48 12.62
N ARG A 143 -15.10 -11.40 13.38
CA ARG A 143 -13.93 -10.73 13.98
C ARG A 143 -13.18 -11.64 14.94
N GLN A 144 -13.89 -12.41 15.78
CA GLN A 144 -13.26 -13.36 16.72
C GLN A 144 -12.46 -14.47 16.03
N LYS A 145 -12.88 -14.92 14.85
CA LYS A 145 -12.10 -15.87 14.03
C LYS A 145 -10.79 -15.23 13.55
N ILE A 146 -10.83 -13.97 13.10
CA ILE A 146 -9.63 -13.25 12.66
C ILE A 146 -8.67 -13.04 13.84
N VAL A 147 -9.19 -12.66 15.00
CA VAL A 147 -8.40 -12.53 16.23
C VAL A 147 -7.75 -13.85 16.62
N ALA A 148 -8.50 -14.94 16.62
CA ALA A 148 -7.99 -16.27 16.95
C ALA A 148 -6.86 -16.70 16.01
N LEU A 149 -7.02 -16.46 14.69
CA LEU A 149 -5.95 -16.73 13.73
C LEU A 149 -4.72 -15.84 13.95
N ALA A 150 -4.90 -14.55 14.23
CA ALA A 150 -3.78 -13.64 14.49
C ALA A 150 -2.97 -14.08 15.72
N VAL A 151 -3.64 -14.57 16.75
CA VAL A 151 -3.00 -15.15 17.94
C VAL A 151 -2.25 -16.44 17.58
N GLU A 152 -2.90 -17.38 16.86
CA GLU A 152 -2.25 -18.62 16.39
C GLU A 152 -0.96 -18.31 15.58
N LEU A 153 -1.03 -17.40 14.62
CA LEU A 153 0.11 -17.05 13.77
C LEU A 153 1.26 -16.41 14.55
N THR A 154 0.95 -15.66 15.58
CA THR A 154 2.00 -14.97 16.38
C THR A 154 2.53 -15.83 17.52
N GLU A 155 1.69 -16.63 18.18
CA GLU A 155 2.11 -17.43 19.35
C GLU A 155 2.60 -18.84 18.96
N ASP A 156 1.86 -19.54 18.09
CA ASP A 156 2.13 -20.92 17.76
C ASP A 156 3.07 -21.06 16.54
N VAL A 157 2.85 -20.26 15.48
CA VAL A 157 3.69 -20.27 14.27
C VAL A 157 4.97 -19.44 14.46
N GLY A 158 4.90 -18.34 15.21
CA GLY A 158 6.06 -17.54 15.60
C GLY A 158 6.35 -16.34 14.70
N PHE A 159 5.36 -15.81 14.00
CA PHE A 159 5.48 -14.51 13.31
C PHE A 159 5.69 -13.38 14.34
N ASP A 160 6.35 -12.28 13.92
CA ASP A 160 6.55 -11.10 14.77
C ASP A 160 5.28 -10.27 14.93
N GLY A 161 4.30 -10.52 14.08
CA GLY A 161 3.02 -9.84 14.05
C GLY A 161 2.17 -10.27 12.88
N VAL A 162 1.11 -9.51 12.63
CA VAL A 162 0.21 -9.72 11.48
C VAL A 162 0.08 -8.45 10.64
N HIS A 163 -0.16 -8.63 9.35
CA HIS A 163 -0.48 -7.58 8.40
C HIS A 163 -1.89 -7.83 7.86
N LEU A 164 -2.87 -7.03 8.31
CA LEU A 164 -4.27 -7.18 7.91
C LEU A 164 -4.51 -6.41 6.61
N ASP A 165 -4.97 -7.12 5.60
CA ASP A 165 -5.32 -6.59 4.28
C ASP A 165 -6.82 -6.71 4.08
N ALA A 166 -7.54 -5.74 4.62
CA ALA A 166 -9.00 -5.67 4.55
C ALA A 166 -9.42 -4.79 3.35
N GLU A 167 -9.96 -5.42 2.32
CA GLU A 167 -10.35 -4.74 1.09
C GLU A 167 -11.86 -4.82 0.84
N THR A 168 -12.54 -3.69 0.69
CA THR A 168 -12.13 -2.28 0.75
C THR A 168 -12.73 -1.62 1.98
N VAL A 169 -11.89 -1.16 2.90
CA VAL A 169 -12.36 -0.41 4.08
C VAL A 169 -12.66 1.03 3.68
N ARG A 170 -13.78 1.58 4.15
CA ARG A 170 -14.19 2.98 3.94
C ARG A 170 -13.81 3.84 5.14
N SER A 171 -13.63 5.15 4.92
CA SER A 171 -13.56 6.08 6.05
C SER A 171 -14.81 5.95 6.94
N GLY A 172 -14.60 5.93 8.24
CA GLY A 172 -15.65 5.82 9.24
C GLY A 172 -16.18 4.38 9.43
N ASP A 173 -15.47 3.36 8.97
CA ASP A 173 -15.84 1.95 9.24
C ASP A 173 -15.47 1.58 10.68
N GLU A 174 -16.45 1.71 11.59
CA GLU A 174 -16.29 1.40 13.01
C GLU A 174 -16.02 -0.09 13.25
N SER A 175 -16.53 -0.97 12.39
CA SER A 175 -16.31 -2.43 12.54
C SER A 175 -14.85 -2.81 12.28
N PHE A 176 -14.20 -2.13 11.33
CA PHE A 176 -12.78 -2.31 11.10
C PHE A 176 -11.94 -1.76 12.27
N LEU A 177 -12.26 -0.58 12.79
CA LEU A 177 -11.56 -0.03 13.97
C LEU A 177 -11.70 -0.96 15.18
N LEU A 178 -12.87 -1.54 15.38
CA LEU A 178 -13.11 -2.53 16.45
C LEU A 178 -12.29 -3.81 16.24
N LEU A 179 -12.20 -4.31 14.99
CA LEU A 179 -11.31 -5.44 14.66
C LEU A 179 -9.85 -5.15 15.03
N LEU A 180 -9.35 -3.94 14.71
CA LEU A 180 -7.97 -3.56 15.05
C LEU A 180 -7.73 -3.59 16.56
N GLU A 181 -8.64 -3.05 17.36
CA GLU A 181 -8.57 -3.08 18.83
C GLU A 181 -8.60 -4.52 19.37
N GLU A 182 -9.49 -5.36 18.85
CA GLU A 182 -9.61 -6.76 19.24
C GLU A 182 -8.35 -7.57 18.87
N VAL A 183 -7.81 -7.39 17.66
CA VAL A 183 -6.58 -8.06 17.22
C VAL A 183 -5.39 -7.58 18.05
N LYS A 184 -5.20 -6.26 18.22
CA LYS A 184 -4.09 -5.71 19.02
C LYS A 184 -4.13 -6.20 20.47
N THR A 185 -5.33 -6.30 21.04
CA THR A 185 -5.50 -6.90 22.38
C THR A 185 -5.11 -8.38 22.39
N GLY A 186 -5.48 -9.14 21.36
CA GLY A 186 -5.20 -10.56 21.26
C GLY A 186 -3.72 -10.89 21.11
N ILE A 187 -3.01 -10.15 20.23
CA ILE A 187 -1.58 -10.39 19.95
C ILE A 187 -0.62 -9.66 20.91
N GLY A 188 -1.13 -8.78 21.78
CA GLY A 188 -0.35 -8.06 22.80
C GLY A 188 0.75 -7.16 22.20
N ASP A 189 1.99 -7.40 22.61
CA ASP A 189 3.16 -6.59 22.19
C ASP A 189 3.64 -6.88 20.74
N ARG A 190 3.02 -7.83 20.05
CA ARG A 190 3.36 -8.16 18.67
C ARG A 190 2.89 -7.04 17.74
N THR A 191 3.56 -6.92 16.59
CA THR A 191 3.28 -5.86 15.61
C THR A 191 1.93 -6.09 14.92
N LEU A 192 1.04 -5.11 15.00
CA LEU A 192 -0.14 -5.01 14.15
C LEU A 192 0.12 -4.04 13.00
N SER A 193 0.18 -4.55 11.80
CA SER A 193 0.29 -3.79 10.55
C SER A 193 -0.99 -3.87 9.75
N VAL A 194 -1.31 -2.85 8.97
CA VAL A 194 -2.47 -2.84 8.07
C VAL A 194 -2.12 -2.35 6.68
N ALA A 195 -2.81 -2.90 5.67
CA ALA A 195 -2.84 -2.35 4.33
C ALA A 195 -3.76 -1.13 4.31
N GLY A 196 -3.17 0.07 4.19
CA GLY A 196 -3.91 1.34 4.19
C GLY A 196 -4.42 1.71 2.80
N SER A 197 -5.66 2.16 2.70
CA SER A 197 -6.19 2.72 1.44
C SER A 197 -5.53 4.05 1.11
N TYR A 198 -5.59 4.46 -0.16
CA TYR A 198 -5.07 5.77 -0.57
C TYR A 198 -5.89 6.94 0.00
N TRP A 199 -5.22 8.08 0.17
CA TRP A 199 -5.83 9.31 0.64
C TRP A 199 -6.47 10.10 -0.51
N LEU A 200 -7.64 10.72 -0.28
CA LEU A 200 -8.24 11.71 -1.18
C LEU A 200 -8.65 12.97 -0.43
N PRO A 201 -8.45 14.16 -1.05
CA PRO A 201 -8.89 15.42 -0.45
C PRO A 201 -10.42 15.45 -0.26
N GLN A 202 -10.88 16.05 0.84
CA GLN A 202 -12.32 16.18 1.13
C GLN A 202 -13.15 16.79 0.00
N ILE A 203 -12.57 17.69 -0.82
CA ILE A 203 -13.28 18.29 -1.95
C ILE A 203 -13.72 17.27 -3.02
N VAL A 204 -13.07 16.11 -3.05
CA VAL A 204 -13.42 15.00 -3.95
C VAL A 204 -14.44 14.06 -3.32
N ASN A 205 -14.77 14.25 -2.03
CA ASN A 205 -15.74 13.44 -1.28
C ASN A 205 -17.16 13.51 -1.84
N SER A 206 -17.47 14.53 -2.65
CA SER A 206 -18.78 14.66 -3.31
C SER A 206 -19.00 13.72 -4.50
N LEU A 207 -18.02 12.88 -4.85
CA LEU A 207 -18.14 11.89 -5.92
C LEU A 207 -18.38 10.49 -5.32
N PRO A 208 -19.62 9.97 -5.31
CA PRO A 208 -19.98 8.73 -4.60
C PRO A 208 -19.18 7.50 -5.02
N VAL A 209 -18.66 7.48 -6.26
CA VAL A 209 -17.86 6.36 -6.79
C VAL A 209 -16.46 6.29 -6.16
N LEU A 210 -15.89 7.43 -5.74
CA LEU A 210 -14.54 7.49 -5.16
C LEU A 210 -14.55 7.37 -3.64
N GLU A 211 -15.70 7.58 -3.01
CA GLU A 211 -15.87 7.55 -1.55
C GLU A 211 -15.55 6.17 -0.92
N ARG A 212 -15.66 5.12 -1.72
CA ARG A 212 -15.55 3.72 -1.26
C ARG A 212 -14.12 3.18 -1.17
N PHE A 213 -13.15 3.84 -1.80
CA PHE A 213 -11.78 3.34 -1.95
C PHE A 213 -10.74 4.20 -1.25
N LYS A 214 -11.15 5.05 -0.31
CA LYS A 214 -10.26 6.04 0.29
C LYS A 214 -10.40 6.11 1.79
N TRP A 215 -9.32 6.55 2.41
CA TRP A 215 -9.35 7.07 3.76
C TRP A 215 -9.16 8.58 3.74
N ASP A 216 -9.94 9.30 4.53
CA ASP A 216 -9.69 10.71 4.80
C ASP A 216 -8.70 10.89 5.96
N SER A 217 -8.37 12.14 6.26
CA SER A 217 -7.36 12.43 7.26
C SER A 217 -7.76 12.05 8.68
N GLU A 218 -9.04 12.12 8.99
CA GLU A 218 -9.57 11.75 10.32
C GLU A 218 -9.46 10.24 10.52
N TYR A 219 -9.91 9.47 9.52
CA TYR A 219 -9.87 8.01 9.59
C TYR A 219 -8.44 7.44 9.60
N TYR A 220 -7.50 8.09 8.88
CA TYR A 220 -6.08 7.73 9.00
C TYR A 220 -5.59 7.88 10.45
N GLY A 221 -6.01 8.95 11.15
CA GLY A 221 -5.69 9.16 12.57
C GLY A 221 -6.29 8.07 13.47
N GLU A 222 -7.57 7.75 13.25
CA GLU A 222 -8.27 6.70 14.04
C GLU A 222 -7.64 5.31 13.88
N VAL A 223 -7.23 4.95 12.66
CA VAL A 223 -6.50 3.70 12.41
C VAL A 223 -5.13 3.74 13.07
N ALA A 224 -4.40 4.84 12.93
CA ALA A 224 -3.04 4.98 13.47
C ALA A 224 -2.96 4.89 15.00
N GLU A 225 -4.05 5.23 15.72
CA GLU A 225 -4.14 5.06 17.17
C GLU A 225 -4.25 3.59 17.62
N ARG A 226 -4.51 2.66 16.67
CA ARG A 226 -4.84 1.25 16.93
C ARG A 226 -3.83 0.26 16.38
N VAL A 227 -2.88 0.74 15.56
CA VAL A 227 -1.90 -0.12 14.88
C VAL A 227 -0.49 0.38 15.08
N ASP A 228 0.49 -0.49 14.89
CA ASP A 228 1.90 -0.12 14.98
C ASP A 228 2.45 0.32 13.63
N GLN A 229 1.86 -0.16 12.50
CA GLN A 229 2.36 0.12 11.16
C GLN A 229 1.20 0.23 10.15
N ILE A 230 1.32 1.18 9.22
CA ILE A 230 0.44 1.30 8.05
C ILE A 230 1.30 1.20 6.79
N ALA A 231 1.10 0.16 5.98
CA ALA A 231 1.66 0.06 4.64
C ALA A 231 0.58 0.40 3.61
N THR A 232 0.69 1.55 2.95
CA THR A 232 -0.38 2.07 2.12
C THR A 232 -0.39 1.45 0.73
N MET A 233 -1.57 1.15 0.20
CA MET A 233 -1.77 0.69 -1.18
C MET A 233 -1.95 1.88 -2.13
N THR A 234 -0.91 2.69 -2.33
CA THR A 234 -0.98 3.89 -3.17
C THR A 234 -0.72 3.63 -4.66
N TYR A 235 -0.82 2.38 -5.05
CA TYR A 235 -0.75 1.87 -6.43
C TYR A 235 -2.16 1.49 -6.94
N ASP A 236 -2.25 0.91 -8.12
CA ASP A 236 -3.51 0.58 -8.82
C ASP A 236 -4.44 1.80 -8.97
N SER A 237 -3.81 2.95 -9.17
CA SER A 237 -4.47 4.25 -9.29
C SER A 237 -5.20 4.45 -10.61
N GLY A 238 -4.98 3.58 -11.59
CA GLY A 238 -5.50 3.70 -12.94
C GLY A 238 -4.92 4.87 -13.74
N MET A 239 -3.89 5.53 -13.25
CA MET A 239 -3.30 6.70 -13.92
C MET A 239 -2.68 6.31 -15.27
N PRO A 240 -3.13 6.91 -16.39
CA PRO A 240 -2.72 6.46 -17.72
C PRO A 240 -1.32 6.91 -18.13
N LEU A 241 -0.72 7.87 -17.42
CA LEU A 241 0.54 8.51 -17.78
C LEU A 241 1.48 8.60 -16.56
N ALA A 242 2.75 8.30 -16.76
CA ALA A 242 3.78 8.39 -15.73
C ALA A 242 3.84 9.74 -14.97
N PRO A 243 3.73 10.93 -15.61
CA PRO A 243 3.66 12.19 -14.87
C PRO A 243 2.46 12.30 -13.94
N LEU A 244 1.29 11.73 -14.31
CA LEU A 244 0.09 11.74 -13.48
C LEU A 244 0.25 10.81 -12.28
N TYR A 245 0.84 9.62 -12.47
CA TYR A 245 1.13 8.70 -11.38
C TYR A 245 2.14 9.29 -10.39
N ARG A 246 3.21 9.92 -10.88
CA ARG A 246 4.15 10.64 -10.02
C ARG A 246 3.51 11.78 -9.24
N LEU A 247 2.61 12.53 -9.88
CA LEU A 247 1.82 13.56 -9.21
C LEU A 247 0.89 12.96 -8.15
N TRP A 248 0.23 11.86 -8.48
CA TRP A 248 -0.59 11.10 -7.56
C TRP A 248 0.17 10.72 -6.29
N LEU A 249 1.30 10.03 -6.42
CA LEU A 249 2.12 9.64 -5.26
C LEU A 249 2.64 10.81 -4.46
N ARG A 250 3.04 11.90 -5.12
CA ARG A 250 3.41 13.14 -4.43
C ARG A 250 2.28 13.65 -3.53
N GLU A 251 1.04 13.61 -4.01
CA GLU A 251 -0.12 14.06 -3.23
C GLU A 251 -0.50 13.03 -2.15
N GLN A 252 -0.25 11.73 -2.35
CA GLN A 252 -0.38 10.72 -1.30
C GLN A 252 0.57 11.01 -0.14
N VAL A 253 1.86 11.24 -0.40
CA VAL A 253 2.84 11.66 0.61
C VAL A 253 2.35 12.88 1.39
N ARG A 254 1.84 13.91 0.68
CA ARG A 254 1.29 15.11 1.33
C ARG A 254 0.11 14.79 2.23
N GLY A 255 -0.89 14.09 1.68
CA GLY A 255 -2.17 13.87 2.37
C GLY A 255 -2.03 12.93 3.54
N ILE A 256 -1.40 11.77 3.35
CA ILE A 256 -1.21 10.77 4.39
C ILE A 256 -0.24 11.29 5.46
N GLY A 257 0.92 11.84 5.06
CA GLY A 257 1.88 12.39 6.00
C GLY A 257 1.31 13.54 6.84
N HIS A 258 0.48 14.42 6.25
CA HIS A 258 -0.22 15.46 7.02
C HIS A 258 -1.23 14.86 8.02
N SER A 259 -1.93 13.79 7.64
CA SER A 259 -2.89 13.12 8.51
C SER A 259 -2.25 12.51 9.75
N LEU A 260 -0.98 12.10 9.66
CA LEU A 260 -0.25 11.36 10.67
C LEU A 260 0.86 12.18 11.38
N THR A 261 0.89 13.50 11.21
CA THR A 261 1.96 14.38 11.75
C THR A 261 2.13 14.26 13.28
N ASN A 262 1.11 13.86 14.00
CA ASN A 262 1.14 13.70 15.46
C ASN A 262 0.99 12.23 15.90
N SER A 263 1.28 11.28 15.04
CA SER A 263 1.21 9.85 15.32
C SER A 263 2.62 9.25 15.35
N ASP A 264 2.79 8.25 16.19
CA ASP A 264 4.02 7.44 16.28
C ASP A 264 3.94 6.15 15.43
N VAL A 265 2.86 6.00 14.63
CA VAL A 265 2.69 4.85 13.74
C VAL A 265 3.77 4.82 12.66
N GLU A 266 4.35 3.66 12.38
CA GLU A 266 5.28 3.49 11.26
C GLU A 266 4.52 3.55 9.93
N LEU A 267 4.88 4.49 9.06
CA LEU A 267 4.23 4.72 7.77
C LEU A 267 5.09 4.28 6.60
N LEU A 268 4.60 3.31 5.82
CA LEU A 268 5.21 2.88 4.56
C LEU A 268 4.32 3.30 3.38
N ILE A 269 4.92 3.95 2.38
CA ILE A 269 4.22 4.27 1.13
C ILE A 269 4.39 3.11 0.16
N GLY A 270 3.29 2.43 -0.16
CA GLY A 270 3.29 1.29 -1.09
C GLY A 270 3.45 1.73 -2.54
N ILE A 271 4.32 1.06 -3.27
CA ILE A 271 4.51 1.25 -4.71
C ILE A 271 4.48 -0.09 -5.43
N SER A 272 3.90 -0.14 -6.63
CA SER A 272 3.82 -1.37 -7.41
C SER A 272 4.97 -1.53 -8.38
N VAL A 273 5.37 -2.79 -8.56
CA VAL A 273 6.25 -3.27 -9.63
C VAL A 273 5.54 -4.24 -10.56
N ALA A 274 4.23 -4.43 -10.38
CA ALA A 274 3.40 -5.34 -11.16
C ALA A 274 3.50 -5.06 -12.66
N ARG A 275 3.50 -6.13 -13.43
CA ARG A 275 3.70 -6.06 -14.89
C ARG A 275 2.41 -6.29 -15.66
N GLU A 276 1.40 -6.80 -15.01
CA GLU A 276 0.10 -7.03 -15.61
C GLU A 276 -0.63 -5.70 -15.84
N ASN A 277 -1.20 -5.53 -17.03
CA ASN A 277 -2.05 -4.39 -17.34
C ASN A 277 -3.50 -4.73 -17.00
N THR A 278 -4.04 -4.08 -15.99
CA THR A 278 -5.44 -4.24 -15.57
C THR A 278 -6.24 -2.96 -15.77
N PHE A 279 -7.50 -2.94 -15.37
CA PHE A 279 -8.31 -1.72 -15.42
C PHE A 279 -7.76 -0.62 -14.46
N THR A 280 -7.20 -1.01 -13.32
CA THR A 280 -6.66 -0.11 -12.30
C THR A 280 -5.15 0.05 -12.37
N HIS A 281 -4.41 -0.87 -13.03
CA HIS A 281 -2.96 -0.85 -13.13
C HIS A 281 -2.45 -0.62 -14.54
N ARG A 282 -1.47 0.28 -14.71
CA ARG A 282 -0.82 0.63 -15.97
C ARG A 282 0.70 0.52 -15.83
N PRO A 283 1.34 -0.62 -16.14
CA PRO A 283 2.77 -0.85 -15.88
C PRO A 283 3.72 0.14 -16.56
N TRP A 284 3.30 0.78 -17.65
CA TRP A 284 4.09 1.87 -18.26
C TRP A 284 4.07 3.19 -17.48
N ALA A 285 3.09 3.39 -16.60
CA ALA A 285 2.95 4.54 -15.72
C ALA A 285 3.29 4.18 -14.27
N GLU A 286 2.70 3.10 -13.78
CA GLU A 286 2.86 2.57 -12.42
C GLU A 286 3.95 1.50 -12.43
N ASN A 287 5.15 1.88 -12.03
CA ASN A 287 6.32 1.01 -11.91
C ASN A 287 7.31 1.60 -10.90
N LEU A 288 8.29 0.83 -10.50
CA LEU A 288 9.25 1.20 -9.46
C LEU A 288 9.87 2.58 -9.69
N ARG A 289 10.35 2.87 -10.91
CA ARG A 289 10.99 4.17 -11.22
C ARG A 289 10.05 5.34 -11.03
N ASN A 290 8.83 5.23 -11.51
CA ASN A 290 7.85 6.31 -11.39
C ASN A 290 7.30 6.40 -9.96
N GLY A 291 7.18 5.26 -9.27
CA GLY A 291 6.84 5.20 -7.86
C GLY A 291 7.83 5.97 -6.99
N LEU A 292 9.09 5.58 -7.05
CA LEU A 292 10.18 6.26 -6.33
C LEU A 292 10.25 7.76 -6.68
N ALA A 293 10.15 8.11 -7.98
CA ALA A 293 10.17 9.51 -8.40
C ALA A 293 8.98 10.33 -7.87
N GLY A 294 7.81 9.70 -7.73
CA GLY A 294 6.62 10.34 -7.16
C GLY A 294 6.77 10.60 -5.66
N VAL A 295 7.20 9.60 -4.91
CA VAL A 295 7.46 9.70 -3.46
C VAL A 295 8.56 10.73 -3.18
N CYS A 296 9.71 10.65 -3.87
CA CYS A 296 10.80 11.63 -3.73
C CYS A 296 10.35 13.05 -4.06
N GLY A 297 9.54 13.22 -5.12
CA GLY A 297 8.93 14.51 -5.44
C GLY A 297 7.97 15.01 -4.35
N GLY A 298 7.35 14.11 -3.60
CA GLY A 298 6.58 14.39 -2.39
C GLY A 298 7.47 14.92 -1.27
N PHE A 299 8.55 14.24 -0.98
CA PHE A 299 9.52 14.61 0.05
C PHE A 299 10.16 16.00 -0.22
N GLU A 300 10.56 16.25 -1.47
CA GLU A 300 11.10 17.57 -1.86
C GLU A 300 10.06 18.68 -1.70
N ARG A 301 8.80 18.40 -2.01
CA ARG A 301 7.73 19.41 -2.05
C ARG A 301 7.09 19.67 -0.70
N TYR A 302 6.98 18.64 0.13
CA TYR A 302 6.27 18.64 1.40
C TYR A 302 7.13 18.03 2.51
N PRO A 303 8.23 18.69 2.91
CA PRO A 303 9.20 18.13 3.85
C PRO A 303 8.61 17.81 5.23
N GLU A 304 7.56 18.51 5.67
CA GLU A 304 6.87 18.22 6.94
C GLU A 304 6.14 16.86 6.86
N SER A 305 5.42 16.61 5.77
CA SER A 305 4.77 15.32 5.53
C SER A 305 5.78 14.19 5.28
N ALA A 306 6.90 14.53 4.63
CA ALA A 306 7.98 13.57 4.41
C ALA A 306 8.62 13.07 5.71
N GLY A 307 8.69 13.92 6.74
CA GLY A 307 9.25 13.56 8.05
C GLY A 307 8.44 12.52 8.83
N VAL A 308 7.23 12.17 8.34
CA VAL A 308 6.34 11.15 8.91
C VAL A 308 6.45 9.82 8.17
N VAL A 309 7.02 9.81 6.95
CA VAL A 309 7.17 8.59 6.15
C VAL A 309 8.46 7.88 6.53
N ASP A 310 8.35 6.70 7.10
CA ASP A 310 9.47 5.88 7.57
C ASP A 310 10.07 5.04 6.46
N GLY A 311 9.24 4.57 5.53
CA GLY A 311 9.66 3.64 4.48
C GLY A 311 8.81 3.63 3.22
N ILE A 312 9.27 2.80 2.29
CA ILE A 312 8.53 2.41 1.09
C ILE A 312 8.30 0.90 1.13
N ALA A 313 7.09 0.46 0.80
CA ALA A 313 6.75 -0.94 0.66
C ALA A 313 6.61 -1.33 -0.82
N ILE A 314 7.27 -2.41 -1.25
CA ILE A 314 7.23 -2.92 -2.63
C ILE A 314 6.11 -3.94 -2.77
N TYR A 315 5.15 -3.68 -3.65
CA TYR A 315 4.15 -4.62 -4.12
C TYR A 315 4.41 -4.96 -5.60
N ALA A 316 4.91 -6.16 -5.95
CA ALA A 316 5.24 -7.24 -5.06
C ALA A 316 6.65 -7.76 -5.35
N ALA A 317 7.36 -8.21 -4.32
CA ALA A 317 8.76 -8.62 -4.47
C ALA A 317 8.95 -9.78 -5.45
N TRP A 318 7.99 -10.67 -5.62
CA TRP A 318 8.05 -11.79 -6.59
C TRP A 318 7.94 -11.35 -8.06
N GLU A 319 7.53 -10.12 -8.33
CA GLU A 319 7.48 -9.55 -9.69
C GLU A 319 8.70 -8.69 -10.03
N THR A 320 9.57 -8.41 -9.05
CA THR A 320 10.79 -7.64 -9.27
C THR A 320 11.82 -8.44 -10.06
N ASN A 321 12.51 -7.77 -10.97
CA ASN A 321 13.65 -8.34 -11.69
C ASN A 321 14.96 -7.67 -11.25
N GLU A 322 16.09 -8.14 -11.83
CA GLU A 322 17.43 -7.60 -11.54
C GLU A 322 17.55 -6.09 -11.82
N ALA A 323 16.87 -5.58 -12.84
CA ALA A 323 16.91 -4.15 -13.17
C ALA A 323 16.13 -3.32 -12.14
N ASP A 324 15.02 -3.85 -11.62
CA ASP A 324 14.25 -3.20 -10.55
C ASP A 324 15.07 -3.19 -9.25
N TRP A 325 15.67 -4.31 -8.87
CA TRP A 325 16.53 -4.36 -7.69
C TRP A 325 17.77 -3.47 -7.82
N SER A 326 18.41 -3.41 -8.99
CA SER A 326 19.52 -2.48 -9.22
C SER A 326 19.08 -1.02 -9.10
N LEU A 327 17.86 -0.70 -9.56
CA LEU A 327 17.29 0.63 -9.40
C LEU A 327 17.02 0.94 -7.92
N TRP A 328 16.45 -0.02 -7.19
CA TRP A 328 16.19 0.11 -5.75
C TRP A 328 17.48 0.34 -4.95
N GLU A 329 18.53 -0.45 -5.18
CA GLU A 329 19.84 -0.26 -4.54
C GLU A 329 20.44 1.12 -4.83
N SER A 330 20.29 1.60 -6.06
CA SER A 330 20.77 2.94 -6.41
C SER A 330 20.01 4.06 -5.69
N TRP A 331 18.75 3.79 -5.34
CA TRP A 331 17.89 4.71 -4.59
C TRP A 331 18.15 4.63 -3.10
N SER A 332 18.13 3.44 -2.48
CA SER A 332 18.33 3.25 -1.04
C SER A 332 19.73 3.62 -0.58
N GLY A 333 20.70 3.60 -1.48
CA GLY A 333 22.09 3.90 -1.17
C GLY A 333 22.87 2.72 -0.58
N SER A 334 22.31 1.51 -0.63
CA SER A 334 22.92 0.27 -0.14
C SER A 334 24.23 -0.12 -0.84
N ASN A 335 24.62 0.60 -1.88
CA ASN A 335 25.91 0.47 -2.58
C ASN A 335 27.02 1.40 -2.05
N ARG A 336 26.86 2.04 -0.88
CA ARG A 336 27.87 2.95 -0.32
C ARG A 336 28.77 2.26 0.69
#